data_00134e14492d59fe96cab6bd7edbd91b
#
_entry.id   00134e14492d59fe96cab6bd7edbd91b
#
_cell.length_a   1.000
_cell.length_b   1.000
_cell.length_c   1.000
_cell.angle_alpha   90.00
_cell.angle_beta   90.00
_cell.angle_gamma   90.00
#
_symmetry.space_group_name_H-M   'P 1'
#
loop_
_entity.id
_entity.type
_entity.pdbx_description
1 polymer ?
#
loop_
_entity_poly.entity_id
_entity_poly.type
_entity_poly.pdbx_seq_one_letter_code
_entity_poly.pdbx_strand_id
1 'polypeptide(L)'
;NQHTNLFLRVSEMASKDRIPSNLRALLILEVLGRSDHAMTATEISHALCLPKQTVHRLCTTLTVNGFISRVLSSKKYQVARRLRELGSGLLHNSRGHIARRQILKDLANEVGETVNFVVPEDDEYFDQIETYF
;
A
#
# COMPACT_ATOMS: atom_id res chain seq x y z
N ASN A 1 4.39 -4.81 15.99
CA ASN A 1 5.16 -4.99 14.76
C ASN A 1 4.25 -5.46 13.62
N GLN A 2 3.86 -4.51 12.74
CA GLN A 2 2.91 -4.75 11.64
C GLN A 2 3.45 -5.73 10.59
N HIS A 3 4.77 -5.80 10.39
CA HIS A 3 5.41 -6.75 9.47
C HIS A 3 5.24 -8.21 9.91
N THR A 4 5.35 -8.49 11.19
CA THR A 4 5.19 -9.84 11.74
C THR A 4 3.74 -10.34 11.57
N ASN A 5 2.76 -9.46 11.62
CA ASN A 5 1.34 -9.83 11.53
C ASN A 5 0.90 -10.21 10.11
N LEU A 6 1.51 -9.61 9.07
CA LEU A 6 1.22 -9.99 7.68
C LEU A 6 1.82 -11.36 7.35
N PHE A 7 3.07 -11.61 7.74
CA PHE A 7 3.72 -12.90 7.53
C PHE A 7 2.95 -14.04 8.24
N LEU A 8 2.46 -13.80 9.45
CA LEU A 8 1.62 -14.76 10.19
C LEU A 8 0.29 -14.98 9.47
N ARG A 9 -0.40 -13.95 9.01
CA ARG A 9 -1.66 -14.07 8.28
C ARG A 9 -1.49 -14.80 6.95
N VAL A 10 -0.45 -14.48 6.19
CA VAL A 10 -0.16 -15.15 4.91
C VAL A 10 0.27 -16.59 5.16
N SER A 11 1.06 -16.85 6.21
CA SER A 11 1.45 -18.21 6.62
C SER A 11 0.26 -19.04 7.09
N GLU A 12 -0.66 -18.45 7.83
CA GLU A 12 -1.90 -19.13 8.24
C GLU A 12 -2.83 -19.44 7.04
N MET A 13 -2.90 -18.54 6.07
CA MET A 13 -3.66 -18.76 4.83
C MET A 13 -3.00 -19.81 3.94
N ALA A 14 -1.67 -19.84 3.87
CA ALA A 14 -0.92 -20.80 3.08
C ALA A 14 -0.95 -22.22 3.66
N SER A 15 -1.15 -22.37 4.97
CA SER A 15 -1.13 -23.67 5.64
C SER A 15 -2.49 -24.39 5.64
N LYS A 16 -3.60 -23.72 5.37
CA LYS A 16 -4.93 -24.30 5.48
C LYS A 16 -5.68 -24.48 4.16
N ASP A 17 -5.53 -23.59 3.23
CA ASP A 17 -6.18 -23.66 1.92
C ASP A 17 -5.40 -22.88 0.88
N ARG A 18 -5.42 -23.42 -0.33
CA ARG A 18 -4.83 -22.76 -1.50
C ARG A 18 -5.41 -21.35 -1.64
N ILE A 19 -4.57 -20.34 -1.61
CA ILE A 19 -5.01 -18.94 -1.76
C ILE A 19 -5.94 -18.82 -2.98
N PRO A 20 -7.18 -18.35 -2.81
CA PRO A 20 -8.10 -18.16 -3.93
C PRO A 20 -7.48 -17.31 -5.02
N SER A 21 -7.70 -17.68 -6.28
CA SER A 21 -7.05 -17.04 -7.42
C SER A 21 -7.36 -15.54 -7.53
N ASN A 22 -8.55 -15.13 -7.13
CA ASN A 22 -8.98 -13.72 -7.11
C ASN A 22 -8.31 -12.86 -6.02
N LEU A 23 -7.76 -13.47 -4.97
CA LEU A 23 -7.07 -12.75 -3.89
C LEU A 23 -5.57 -12.63 -4.11
N ARG A 24 -4.98 -13.42 -4.98
CA ARG A 24 -3.53 -13.45 -5.19
C ARG A 24 -2.97 -12.10 -5.63
N ALA A 25 -3.66 -11.41 -6.53
CA ALA A 25 -3.27 -10.07 -6.98
C ALA A 25 -3.31 -9.06 -5.83
N LEU A 26 -4.34 -9.08 -5.00
CA LEU A 26 -4.46 -8.22 -3.82
C LEU A 26 -3.32 -8.45 -2.82
N LEU A 27 -2.93 -9.72 -2.60
CA LEU A 27 -1.81 -10.05 -1.72
C LEU A 27 -0.47 -9.54 -2.26
N ILE A 28 -0.26 -9.56 -3.57
CA ILE A 28 0.91 -8.93 -4.20
C ILE A 28 0.95 -7.44 -3.90
N LEU A 29 -0.17 -6.74 -4.06
CA LEU A 29 -0.27 -5.32 -3.75
C LEU A 29 -0.02 -5.03 -2.26
N GLU A 30 -0.54 -5.86 -1.35
CA GLU A 30 -0.25 -5.74 0.09
C GLU A 30 1.23 -5.88 0.41
N VAL A 31 1.89 -6.90 -0.14
CA VAL A 31 3.32 -7.13 0.09
C VAL A 31 4.16 -5.95 -0.41
N LEU A 32 3.89 -5.47 -1.63
CA LEU A 32 4.59 -4.32 -2.19
C LEU A 32 4.32 -3.03 -1.43
N GLY A 33 3.06 -2.82 -1.00
CA GLY A 33 2.68 -1.62 -0.25
C GLY A 33 3.29 -1.55 1.16
N ARG A 34 3.71 -2.69 1.72
CA ARG A 34 4.37 -2.76 3.04
C ARG A 34 5.89 -2.86 2.96
N SER A 35 6.42 -3.09 1.77
CA SER A 35 7.87 -3.18 1.57
C SER A 35 8.49 -1.78 1.49
N ASP A 36 9.62 -1.60 2.16
CA ASP A 36 10.41 -0.37 2.10
C ASP A 36 11.23 -0.25 0.81
N HIS A 37 11.20 -1.28 -0.03
CA HIS A 37 11.98 -1.34 -1.26
C HIS A 37 11.24 -2.12 -2.35
N ALA A 38 11.64 -1.90 -3.58
CA ALA A 38 11.13 -2.65 -4.72
C ALA A 38 11.54 -4.13 -4.64
N MET A 39 10.65 -5.02 -5.04
CA MET A 39 10.82 -6.47 -4.92
C MET A 39 10.81 -7.16 -6.27
N THR A 40 11.60 -8.21 -6.40
CA THR A 40 11.57 -9.13 -7.54
C THR A 40 10.39 -10.09 -7.45
N ALA A 41 9.99 -10.68 -8.59
CA ALA A 41 8.97 -11.73 -8.57
C ALA A 41 9.36 -12.94 -7.69
N THR A 42 10.65 -13.23 -7.57
CA THR A 42 11.15 -14.29 -6.69
C THR A 42 10.92 -13.94 -5.21
N GLU A 43 11.24 -12.73 -4.80
CA GLU A 43 11.01 -12.26 -3.43
C GLU A 43 9.51 -12.26 -3.08
N ILE A 44 8.66 -11.82 -3.99
CA ILE A 44 7.20 -11.86 -3.82
C ILE A 44 6.70 -13.31 -3.74
N SER A 45 7.20 -14.19 -4.61
CA SER A 45 6.88 -15.62 -4.60
C SER A 45 7.21 -16.27 -3.26
N HIS A 46 8.36 -15.98 -2.70
CA HIS A 46 8.75 -16.46 -1.36
C HIS A 46 7.86 -15.89 -0.27
N ALA A 47 7.57 -14.59 -0.29
CA ALA A 47 6.75 -13.93 0.71
C ALA A 47 5.31 -14.48 0.75
N LEU A 48 4.75 -14.85 -0.40
CA LEU A 48 3.36 -15.31 -0.53
C LEU A 48 3.21 -16.82 -0.66
N CYS A 49 4.31 -17.57 -0.74
CA CYS A 49 4.29 -19.02 -1.01
C CYS A 49 3.51 -19.36 -2.29
N LEU A 50 3.62 -18.53 -3.31
CA LEU A 50 3.00 -18.72 -4.63
C LEU A 50 4.05 -19.17 -5.66
N PRO A 51 3.66 -19.95 -6.69
CA PRO A 51 4.56 -20.27 -7.78
C PRO A 51 5.07 -19.02 -8.49
N LYS A 52 6.36 -18.98 -8.80
CA LYS A 52 7.01 -17.81 -9.45
C LYS A 52 6.34 -17.41 -10.77
N GLN A 53 5.90 -18.39 -11.56
CA GLN A 53 5.18 -18.14 -12.81
C GLN A 53 3.85 -17.43 -12.59
N THR A 54 3.12 -17.82 -11.54
CA THR A 54 1.86 -17.17 -11.15
C THR A 54 2.11 -15.72 -10.75
N VAL A 55 3.11 -15.48 -9.91
CA VAL A 55 3.51 -14.13 -9.49
C VAL A 55 3.92 -13.28 -10.69
N HIS A 56 4.76 -13.82 -11.58
CA HIS A 56 5.20 -13.09 -12.77
C HIS A 56 4.03 -12.70 -13.68
N ARG A 57 3.09 -13.60 -13.93
CA ARG A 57 1.88 -13.33 -14.72
C ARG A 57 1.00 -12.26 -14.08
N LEU A 58 0.78 -12.35 -12.78
CA LEU A 58 -0.01 -11.36 -12.05
C LEU A 58 0.67 -9.98 -12.00
N CYS A 59 1.98 -9.94 -11.78
CA CYS A 59 2.75 -8.70 -11.82
C CYS A 59 2.70 -8.05 -13.21
N THR A 60 2.74 -8.83 -14.28
CA THR A 60 2.57 -8.31 -15.64
C THR A 60 1.20 -7.67 -15.82
N THR A 61 0.14 -8.33 -15.38
CA THR A 61 -1.23 -7.79 -15.44
C THR A 61 -1.36 -6.51 -14.61
N LEU A 62 -0.83 -6.51 -13.40
CA LEU A 62 -0.88 -5.33 -12.51
C LEU A 62 -0.09 -4.14 -13.09
N THR A 63 1.04 -4.41 -13.75
CA THR A 63 1.86 -3.38 -14.42
C THR A 63 1.12 -2.77 -15.61
N VAL A 64 0.53 -3.59 -16.47
CA VAL A 64 -0.27 -3.12 -17.61
C VAL A 64 -1.44 -2.24 -17.15
N ASN A 65 -2.04 -2.55 -16.03
CA ASN A 65 -3.16 -1.80 -15.47
C ASN A 65 -2.74 -0.62 -14.58
N GLY A 66 -1.46 -0.35 -14.43
CA GLY A 66 -0.94 0.84 -13.73
C GLY A 66 -0.94 0.77 -12.20
N PHE A 67 -1.18 -0.40 -11.60
CA PHE A 67 -1.14 -0.57 -10.13
C PHE A 67 0.28 -0.69 -9.59
N ILE A 68 1.16 -1.32 -10.35
CA ILE A 68 2.58 -1.45 -10.05
C ILE A 68 3.41 -1.05 -11.28
N SER A 69 4.69 -0.77 -11.08
CA SER A 69 5.63 -0.49 -12.16
C SER A 69 6.94 -1.24 -11.96
N ARG A 70 7.66 -1.45 -13.05
CA ARG A 70 9.03 -1.98 -12.96
C ARG A 70 10.00 -0.83 -12.76
N VAL A 71 10.94 -1.04 -11.86
CA VAL A 71 12.08 -0.11 -11.70
C VAL A 71 12.96 -0.20 -12.96
N LEU A 72 13.35 0.95 -13.51
CA LEU A 72 14.21 1.02 -14.68
C LEU A 72 15.50 0.22 -14.47
N SER A 73 15.91 -0.52 -15.50
CA SER A 73 17.13 -1.36 -15.50
C SER A 73 17.14 -2.45 -14.42
N SER A 74 16.00 -2.83 -13.90
CA SER A 74 15.87 -3.81 -12.82
C SER A 74 14.72 -4.78 -13.12
N LYS A 75 14.75 -5.95 -12.45
CA LYS A 75 13.64 -6.91 -12.46
C LYS A 75 12.68 -6.72 -11.27
N LYS A 76 12.80 -5.60 -10.56
CA LYS A 76 12.02 -5.30 -9.37
C LYS A 76 10.75 -4.54 -9.71
N TYR A 77 9.72 -4.78 -8.92
CA TYR A 77 8.43 -4.11 -8.98
C TYR A 77 8.25 -3.19 -7.78
N GLN A 78 7.56 -2.10 -7.99
CA GLN A 78 7.20 -1.12 -6.97
C GLN A 78 5.76 -0.66 -7.14
N VAL A 79 5.20 -0.05 -6.11
CA VAL A 79 3.89 0.58 -6.14
C VAL A 79 3.86 1.70 -7.19
N ALA A 80 2.79 1.77 -7.97
CA ALA A 80 2.60 2.81 -8.98
C ALA A 80 1.44 3.76 -8.61
N ARG A 81 1.26 4.80 -9.40
CA ARG A 81 0.34 5.90 -9.16
C ARG A 81 -1.09 5.44 -8.86
N ARG A 82 -1.64 4.54 -9.67
CA ARG A 82 -3.03 4.06 -9.52
C ARG A 82 -3.29 3.43 -8.15
N LEU A 83 -2.30 2.70 -7.60
CA LEU A 83 -2.42 2.11 -6.26
C LEU A 83 -2.34 3.18 -5.17
N ARG A 84 -1.48 4.19 -5.34
CA ARG A 84 -1.41 5.33 -4.41
C ARG A 84 -2.73 6.12 -4.39
N GLU A 85 -3.31 6.38 -5.54
CA GLU A 85 -4.62 7.05 -5.67
C GLU A 85 -5.74 6.25 -4.98
N LEU A 86 -5.76 4.93 -5.16
CA LEU A 86 -6.68 4.06 -4.45
C LEU A 86 -6.51 4.16 -2.93
N GLY A 87 -5.29 4.08 -2.44
CA GLY A 87 -4.96 4.22 -1.01
C GLY A 87 -5.39 5.57 -0.45
N SER A 88 -5.12 6.65 -1.16
CA SER A 88 -5.54 8.01 -0.81
C SER A 88 -7.07 8.11 -0.71
N GLY A 89 -7.80 7.57 -1.70
CA GLY A 89 -9.26 7.53 -1.69
C GLY A 89 -9.84 6.75 -0.51
N LEU A 90 -9.24 5.62 -0.17
CA LEU A 90 -9.63 4.81 0.99
C LEU A 90 -9.41 5.55 2.30
N LEU A 91 -8.29 6.25 2.46
CA LEU A 91 -8.00 7.08 3.63
C LEU A 91 -8.98 8.24 3.76
N HIS A 92 -9.32 8.88 2.64
CA HIS A 92 -10.28 9.98 2.61
C HIS A 92 -11.69 9.55 3.06
N ASN A 93 -12.15 8.39 2.65
CA ASN A 93 -13.49 7.85 2.95
C ASN A 93 -13.54 7.01 4.23
N SER A 94 -12.43 6.80 4.92
CA SER A 94 -12.39 5.95 6.11
C SER A 94 -12.88 6.69 7.36
N ARG A 95 -13.37 5.92 8.35
CA ARG A 95 -13.70 6.47 9.69
C ARG A 95 -12.47 7.07 10.39
N GLY A 96 -11.29 6.61 10.06
CA GLY A 96 -10.03 7.18 10.52
C GLY A 96 -9.83 8.63 10.09
N HIS A 97 -10.36 9.03 8.94
CA HIS A 97 -10.37 10.42 8.49
C HIS A 97 -11.14 11.34 9.48
N ILE A 98 -12.31 10.91 9.94
CA ILE A 98 -13.12 11.67 10.90
C ILE A 98 -12.40 11.81 12.24
N ALA A 99 -11.84 10.70 12.77
CA ALA A 99 -11.08 10.71 14.02
C ALA A 99 -9.83 11.59 13.93
N ARG A 100 -9.06 11.48 12.87
CA ARG A 100 -7.89 12.32 12.60
C ARG A 100 -8.26 13.80 12.54
N ARG A 101 -9.32 14.14 11.82
CA ARG A 101 -9.83 15.50 11.70
C ARG A 101 -10.18 16.10 13.06
N GLN A 102 -10.82 15.32 13.91
CA GLN A 102 -11.17 15.80 15.26
C GLN A 102 -9.93 16.05 16.12
N ILE A 103 -8.96 15.13 16.11
CA ILE A 103 -7.69 15.29 16.83
C ILE A 103 -6.93 16.55 16.38
N LEU A 104 -6.84 16.78 15.07
CA LEU A 104 -6.15 17.96 14.53
C LEU A 104 -6.87 19.25 14.85
N LYS A 105 -8.21 19.26 14.87
CA LYS A 105 -9.00 20.41 15.33
C LYS A 105 -8.77 20.72 16.81
N ASP A 106 -8.80 19.69 17.64
CA ASP A 106 -8.59 19.86 19.08
C ASP A 106 -7.18 20.38 19.34
N LEU A 107 -6.17 19.86 18.64
CA LEU A 107 -4.80 20.37 18.73
C LEU A 107 -4.69 21.83 18.27
N ALA A 108 -5.30 22.21 17.16
CA ALA A 108 -5.31 23.60 16.68
C ALA A 108 -5.94 24.56 17.70
N ASN A 109 -7.03 24.14 18.34
CA ASN A 109 -7.69 24.89 19.40
C ASN A 109 -6.81 25.04 20.66
N GLU A 110 -6.10 23.96 21.04
CA GLU A 110 -5.26 23.96 22.24
C GLU A 110 -4.03 24.83 22.07
N VAL A 111 -3.37 24.78 20.91
CA VAL A 111 -2.17 25.59 20.66
C VAL A 111 -2.47 27.01 20.18
N GLY A 112 -3.71 27.30 19.76
CA GLY A 112 -4.11 28.60 19.21
C GLY A 112 -3.47 28.92 17.85
N GLU A 113 -2.98 27.92 17.15
CA GLU A 113 -2.27 28.03 15.86
C GLU A 113 -2.94 27.15 14.83
N THR A 114 -2.69 27.46 13.55
CA THR A 114 -3.13 26.62 12.44
C THR A 114 -2.33 25.32 12.42
N VAL A 115 -3.03 24.18 12.33
CA VAL A 115 -2.42 22.86 12.19
C VAL A 115 -2.73 22.30 10.82
N ASN A 116 -1.70 21.87 10.12
CA ASN A 116 -1.80 21.27 8.80
C ASN A 116 -1.44 19.78 8.86
N PHE A 117 -2.27 18.96 8.24
CA PHE A 117 -1.94 17.56 7.95
C PHE A 117 -1.64 17.44 6.46
N VAL A 118 -0.45 16.99 6.14
CA VAL A 118 0.03 16.92 4.76
C VAL A 118 0.41 15.48 4.44
N VAL A 119 -0.16 14.95 3.36
CA VAL A 119 0.21 13.65 2.82
C VAL A 119 1.06 13.88 1.57
N PRO A 120 2.33 13.47 1.58
CA PRO A 120 3.16 13.58 0.38
C PRO A 120 2.67 12.60 -0.69
N GLU A 121 2.48 13.10 -1.89
CA GLU A 121 2.21 12.30 -3.07
C GLU A 121 3.25 12.65 -4.13
N ASP A 122 4.15 11.72 -4.40
CA ASP A 122 5.36 11.91 -5.24
C ASP A 122 6.28 13.07 -4.79
N ASP A 123 7.53 13.07 -5.22
CA ASP A 123 8.60 13.95 -4.71
C ASP A 123 8.38 15.47 -4.88
N GLU A 124 7.31 15.92 -5.49
CA GLU A 124 7.13 17.33 -5.82
C GLU A 124 5.80 17.97 -5.33
N TYR A 125 4.76 17.20 -4.98
CA TYR A 125 3.44 17.77 -4.68
C TYR A 125 2.72 17.09 -3.52
N PHE A 126 1.96 17.89 -2.80
CA PHE A 126 1.05 17.46 -1.75
C PHE A 126 -0.38 17.47 -2.29
N ASP A 127 -0.98 16.32 -2.50
CA ASP A 127 -2.33 16.21 -3.06
C ASP A 127 -3.43 16.46 -2.01
N GLN A 128 -3.09 16.30 -0.73
CA GLN A 128 -4.05 16.54 0.34
C GLN A 128 -3.42 17.39 1.44
N ILE A 129 -3.89 18.61 1.55
CA ILE A 129 -3.60 19.50 2.68
C ILE A 129 -4.89 19.72 3.44
N GLU A 130 -4.95 19.24 4.67
CA GLU A 130 -6.03 19.56 5.59
C GLU A 130 -5.56 20.65 6.55
N THR A 131 -6.20 21.81 6.48
CA THR A 131 -5.88 22.96 7.34
C THR A 131 -6.94 23.08 8.41
N TYR A 132 -6.53 23.19 9.64
CA TYR A 132 -7.40 23.39 10.82
C TYR A 132 -7.03 24.67 11.55
N PHE A 133 -8.04 25.43 11.87
CA PHE A 133 -7.92 26.68 12.58
C PHE A 133 -8.38 26.53 14.03
#